data_26871603433bed48544c9de50c9fe34b
#
_entry.id   26871603433bed48544c9de50c9fe34b
#
_cell.length_a   1.000
_cell.length_b   1.000
_cell.length_c   1.000
_cell.angle_alpha   90.00
_cell.angle_beta   90.00
_cell.angle_gamma   90.00
#
_symmetry.space_group_name_H-M   'P 1'
#
loop_
_entity.id
_entity.type
_entity.pdbx_description
1 polymer ?
#
loop_
_entity_poly.entity_id
_entity_poly.type
_entity_poly.pdbx_seq_one_letter_code
_entity_poly.pdbx_strand_id
1 'polypeptide(L)'
;MSIIEHEDERIRIRYLDGARRGPRFPRELDGNEAYVKVPGRRILAAVYHHSAGGFYAGVKAVDRLAAFCTSPPKYKTDADGRLVLNSKGRRILVGGGRGWPGIPYTYVIPAYPETEDGRLVVFKIWHDDWVTWHTGSVYNHHAVGVVIGGWYASRHDLLTGEKDGPAHERPTEEAMACADALADHLMERHGLRIGPDTLKCHAELGKPACPGGYVENWIREKRGEDPIVDPAPGPEDPRPLEKTRQIQEALVELGYDPGDVDGAMGPYTMNGIRAFQRAERLRPDGIFGPITRQSMRLALARQAAGSRVGG
;
A
#
# COMPACT_ATOMS: atom_id res chain seq x y z
N MET A 1 19.88 -10.02 13.37
CA MET A 1 19.11 -11.22 13.77
C MET A 1 17.68 -10.74 14.03
N SER A 2 16.67 -11.21 13.29
CA SER A 2 15.28 -10.84 13.53
C SER A 2 14.75 -11.67 14.70
N ILE A 3 14.10 -11.01 15.65
CA ILE A 3 13.46 -11.67 16.79
C ILE A 3 12.02 -11.95 16.38
N ILE A 4 11.55 -13.19 16.57
CA ILE A 4 10.14 -13.55 16.41
C ILE A 4 9.44 -13.12 17.69
N GLU A 5 8.47 -12.19 17.61
CA GLU A 5 7.74 -11.70 18.78
C GLU A 5 6.44 -12.45 19.07
N HIS A 6 5.80 -12.99 18.04
CA HIS A 6 4.54 -13.69 18.17
C HIS A 6 4.35 -14.71 17.06
N GLU A 7 3.78 -15.84 17.40
CA GLU A 7 3.36 -16.87 16.47
C GLU A 7 1.85 -17.04 16.54
N ASP A 8 1.18 -16.55 15.51
CA ASP A 8 -0.20 -16.89 15.16
C ASP A 8 -0.13 -17.98 14.09
N GLU A 9 -1.13 -18.84 13.98
CA GLU A 9 -1.17 -19.86 12.94
C GLU A 9 -1.22 -19.30 11.52
N ARG A 10 -1.69 -18.06 11.34
CA ARG A 10 -1.86 -17.35 10.05
C ARG A 10 -0.66 -16.47 9.71
N ILE A 11 -0.06 -15.79 10.70
CA ILE A 11 1.01 -14.82 10.49
C ILE A 11 2.19 -15.04 11.43
N ARG A 12 3.38 -14.64 10.95
CA ARG A 12 4.61 -14.51 11.72
C ARG A 12 5.02 -13.05 11.82
N ILE A 13 5.10 -12.52 13.03
CA ILE A 13 5.56 -11.15 13.26
C ILE A 13 7.07 -11.15 13.49
N ARG A 14 7.82 -10.56 12.54
CA ARG A 14 9.27 -10.39 12.64
C ARG A 14 9.61 -8.98 13.10
N TYR A 15 10.30 -8.88 14.22
CA TYR A 15 10.84 -7.60 14.68
C TYR A 15 12.14 -7.27 13.95
N LEU A 16 12.19 -6.09 13.35
CA LEU A 16 13.35 -5.57 12.63
C LEU A 16 13.95 -4.39 13.40
N ASP A 17 14.80 -4.69 14.39
CA ASP A 17 15.45 -3.65 15.18
C ASP A 17 16.50 -2.87 14.39
N GLY A 18 16.58 -1.57 14.64
CA GLY A 18 17.70 -0.68 14.35
C GLY A 18 17.92 -0.30 12.89
N ALA A 19 17.94 -1.27 11.98
CA ALA A 19 18.38 -1.07 10.59
C ALA A 19 17.48 -0.14 9.75
N ARG A 20 16.24 0.12 10.16
CA ARG A 20 15.25 0.94 9.45
C ARG A 20 14.97 2.26 10.16
N ARG A 21 15.78 2.55 11.16
CA ARG A 21 15.80 3.82 11.85
C ARG A 21 16.74 4.74 11.09
N GLY A 22 16.24 5.86 10.61
CA GLY A 22 17.04 6.80 9.85
C GLY A 22 18.21 7.38 10.65
N PRO A 23 19.09 8.14 10.00
CA PRO A 23 20.29 8.73 10.63
C PRO A 23 19.96 9.69 11.78
N ARG A 24 18.70 10.07 11.94
CA ARG A 24 18.22 10.91 13.04
C ARG A 24 17.74 10.12 14.25
N PHE A 25 17.87 8.80 14.27
CA PHE A 25 17.45 7.98 15.38
C PHE A 25 18.65 7.24 16.00
N PRO A 26 18.78 7.12 17.33
CA PRO A 26 18.18 8.00 18.34
C PRO A 26 19.03 9.28 18.44
N ARG A 27 18.47 10.43 18.09
CA ARG A 27 19.11 11.68 18.46
C ARG A 27 18.44 12.23 19.71
N GLU A 28 19.21 12.82 20.58
CA GLU A 28 18.78 13.83 21.53
C GLU A 28 18.30 15.05 20.72
N LEU A 29 17.12 14.93 20.10
CA LEU A 29 16.44 16.02 19.45
C LEU A 29 15.44 16.58 20.44
N ASP A 30 15.34 17.88 20.50
CA ASP A 30 14.28 18.56 21.23
C ASP A 30 12.93 17.95 20.90
N GLY A 31 12.13 17.57 21.92
CA GLY A 31 11.02 16.62 21.94
C GLY A 31 9.97 16.63 20.82
N ASN A 32 10.04 17.55 19.84
CA ASN A 32 9.14 17.64 18.70
C ASN A 32 9.73 17.10 17.39
N GLU A 33 11.01 16.74 17.35
CA GLU A 33 11.72 16.32 16.13
C GLU A 33 12.06 14.84 16.07
N ALA A 34 11.76 14.07 17.11
CA ALA A 34 12.04 12.65 17.22
C ALA A 34 10.80 11.83 17.58
N TYR A 35 10.85 10.53 17.29
CA TYR A 35 9.89 9.61 17.90
C TYR A 35 10.23 9.45 19.37
N VAL A 36 9.20 9.36 20.21
CA VAL A 36 9.35 9.38 21.65
C VAL A 36 8.97 8.02 22.23
N LYS A 37 9.79 7.52 23.14
CA LYS A 37 9.49 6.33 23.92
C LYS A 37 8.69 6.72 25.16
N VAL A 38 7.51 6.10 25.34
CA VAL A 38 6.62 6.30 26.49
C VAL A 38 6.39 4.95 27.16
N PRO A 39 7.21 4.59 28.16
CA PRO A 39 7.05 3.33 28.88
C PRO A 39 5.65 3.20 29.48
N GLY A 40 5.03 2.03 29.33
CA GLY A 40 3.66 1.80 29.83
C GLY A 40 2.57 2.47 28.99
N ARG A 41 2.89 2.96 27.80
CA ARG A 41 1.92 3.51 26.84
C ARG A 41 0.77 2.54 26.63
N ARG A 42 -0.45 3.05 26.85
CA ARG A 42 -1.66 2.28 26.56
C ARG A 42 -2.09 2.45 25.12
N ILE A 43 -2.15 1.35 24.39
CA ILE A 43 -2.70 1.32 23.04
C ILE A 43 -4.22 1.17 23.13
N LEU A 44 -4.93 2.03 22.43
CA LEU A 44 -6.39 2.08 22.37
C LEU A 44 -6.92 1.83 20.96
N ALA A 45 -6.04 1.91 19.94
CA ALA A 45 -6.45 1.70 18.56
C ALA A 45 -5.29 1.21 17.66
N ALA A 46 -5.65 0.54 16.57
CA ALA A 46 -4.80 0.31 15.41
C ALA A 46 -5.31 1.16 14.25
N VAL A 47 -4.41 1.93 13.61
CA VAL A 47 -4.74 2.79 12.46
C VAL A 47 -4.03 2.26 11.22
N TYR A 48 -4.82 1.94 10.20
CA TYR A 48 -4.33 1.38 8.95
C TYR A 48 -4.04 2.46 7.90
N HIS A 49 -2.95 2.26 7.17
CA HIS A 49 -2.40 3.15 6.15
C HIS A 49 -2.01 2.38 4.91
N HIS A 50 -1.85 3.07 3.78
CA HIS A 50 -1.06 2.59 2.66
C HIS A 50 0.28 3.36 2.58
N SER A 51 1.29 2.76 1.97
CA SER A 51 2.60 3.40 1.87
C SER A 51 2.65 4.55 0.85
N ALA A 52 1.64 4.67 -0.02
CA ALA A 52 1.60 5.57 -1.18
C ALA A 52 2.87 5.46 -2.04
N GLY A 53 3.40 4.27 -2.18
CA GLY A 53 4.66 3.94 -2.85
C GLY A 53 4.56 2.68 -3.69
N GLY A 54 5.72 2.18 -4.15
CA GLY A 54 5.77 0.98 -4.98
C GLY A 54 5.38 -0.30 -4.23
N PHE A 55 5.01 -1.30 -5.01
CA PHE A 55 4.64 -2.63 -4.54
C PHE A 55 5.90 -3.49 -4.42
N TYR A 56 6.29 -3.83 -3.21
CA TYR A 56 7.51 -4.60 -2.93
C TYR A 56 7.19 -5.81 -2.04
N ALA A 57 7.98 -6.88 -2.21
CA ALA A 57 7.90 -8.10 -1.42
C ALA A 57 8.82 -8.02 -0.19
N GLY A 58 8.45 -8.75 0.85
CA GLY A 58 9.26 -9.06 2.02
C GLY A 58 10.01 -7.89 2.64
N VAL A 59 11.22 -8.11 3.11
CA VAL A 59 12.10 -7.11 3.72
C VAL A 59 12.37 -5.91 2.79
N LYS A 60 12.39 -6.12 1.47
CA LYS A 60 12.60 -5.06 0.50
C LYS A 60 11.52 -3.97 0.59
N ALA A 61 10.29 -4.32 0.94
CA ALA A 61 9.22 -3.33 1.19
C ALA A 61 9.59 -2.40 2.35
N VAL A 62 10.12 -2.96 3.43
CA VAL A 62 10.57 -2.20 4.61
C VAL A 62 11.75 -1.30 4.28
N ASP A 63 12.75 -1.82 3.56
CA ASP A 63 13.94 -1.05 3.18
C ASP A 63 13.60 0.14 2.27
N ARG A 64 12.68 -0.05 1.31
CA ARG A 64 12.23 1.02 0.43
C ARG A 64 11.41 2.08 1.18
N LEU A 65 10.55 1.66 2.08
CA LEU A 65 9.80 2.57 2.93
C LEU A 65 10.72 3.35 3.88
N ALA A 66 11.71 2.68 4.49
CA ALA A 66 12.71 3.33 5.34
C ALA A 66 13.52 4.38 4.56
N ALA A 67 14.01 4.03 3.37
CA ALA A 67 14.74 4.95 2.52
C ALA A 67 13.89 6.18 2.16
N PHE A 68 12.62 6.01 1.81
CA PHE A 68 11.70 7.11 1.54
C PHE A 68 11.46 7.98 2.77
N CYS A 69 11.18 7.37 3.92
CA CYS A 69 10.88 8.12 5.14
C CYS A 69 12.10 8.92 5.63
N THR A 70 13.30 8.36 5.54
CA THR A 70 14.51 8.94 6.17
C THR A 70 15.36 9.81 5.24
N SER A 71 15.24 9.63 3.92
CA SER A 71 15.97 10.46 2.95
C SER A 71 15.54 11.91 3.04
N PRO A 72 16.48 12.87 2.85
CA PRO A 72 16.14 14.29 2.90
C PRO A 72 15.18 14.67 1.76
N PRO A 73 14.22 15.55 2.00
CA PRO A 73 13.35 16.08 0.96
C PRO A 73 14.13 16.98 0.00
N LYS A 74 13.74 16.94 -1.28
CA LYS A 74 14.25 17.84 -2.32
C LYS A 74 13.17 18.86 -2.66
N TYR A 75 13.48 20.12 -2.54
CA TYR A 75 12.56 21.21 -2.83
C TYR A 75 12.90 21.90 -4.15
N LYS A 76 11.89 22.46 -4.81
CA LYS A 76 12.07 23.24 -6.04
C LYS A 76 12.86 24.49 -5.74
N THR A 77 13.89 24.74 -6.56
CA THR A 77 14.68 25.99 -6.56
C THR A 77 14.57 26.68 -7.93
N ASP A 78 14.76 27.99 -7.95
CA ASP A 78 14.95 28.77 -9.17
C ASP A 78 16.40 28.63 -9.71
N ALA A 79 16.71 29.36 -10.77
CA ALA A 79 18.04 29.34 -11.39
C ALA A 79 19.16 29.84 -10.45
N ASP A 80 18.84 30.66 -9.46
CA ASP A 80 19.78 31.19 -8.46
C ASP A 80 19.88 30.28 -7.22
N GLY A 81 19.20 29.12 -7.20
CA GLY A 81 19.20 28.18 -6.09
C GLY A 81 18.29 28.57 -4.92
N ARG A 82 17.44 29.58 -5.07
CA ARG A 82 16.48 30.00 -4.04
C ARG A 82 15.25 29.11 -4.05
N LEU A 83 14.67 28.85 -2.85
CA LEU A 83 13.46 28.04 -2.73
C LEU A 83 12.26 28.69 -3.41
N VAL A 84 11.61 27.93 -4.29
CA VAL A 84 10.32 28.32 -4.90
C VAL A 84 9.19 27.90 -3.99
N LEU A 85 8.29 28.84 -3.67
CA LEU A 85 7.10 28.60 -2.85
C LEU A 85 5.86 28.49 -3.75
N ASN A 86 4.87 27.73 -3.32
CA ASN A 86 3.56 27.71 -3.97
C ASN A 86 2.72 28.94 -3.59
N SER A 87 1.51 29.08 -4.15
CA SER A 87 0.58 30.17 -3.87
C SER A 87 0.17 30.34 -2.40
N LYS A 88 0.42 29.30 -1.57
CA LYS A 88 0.16 29.29 -0.12
C LYS A 88 1.43 29.53 0.71
N GLY A 89 2.53 30.00 0.09
CA GLY A 89 3.81 30.23 0.76
C GLY A 89 4.54 28.97 1.24
N ARG A 90 4.19 27.78 0.73
CA ARG A 90 4.80 26.51 1.14
C ARG A 90 5.85 26.07 0.13
N ARG A 91 6.92 25.44 0.61
CA ARG A 91 7.96 24.82 -0.23
C ARG A 91 7.35 23.77 -1.14
N ILE A 92 7.73 23.77 -2.42
CA ILE A 92 7.27 22.78 -3.41
C ILE A 92 8.22 21.59 -3.37
N LEU A 93 7.73 20.41 -2.94
CA LEU A 93 8.48 19.18 -2.95
C LEU A 93 8.59 18.67 -4.40
N VAL A 94 9.81 18.39 -4.88
CA VAL A 94 10.07 17.88 -6.23
C VAL A 94 10.70 16.50 -6.23
N GLY A 95 11.00 15.94 -5.05
CA GLY A 95 11.58 14.60 -4.91
C GLY A 95 12.23 14.40 -3.55
N GLY A 96 13.05 13.34 -3.45
CA GLY A 96 13.64 12.93 -2.18
C GLY A 96 12.65 12.21 -1.27
N GLY A 97 12.98 12.13 0.00
CA GLY A 97 12.15 11.50 1.02
C GLY A 97 11.44 12.50 1.92
N ARG A 98 11.16 12.07 3.14
CA ARG A 98 10.46 12.89 4.14
C ARG A 98 11.40 13.55 5.16
N GLY A 99 12.63 13.04 5.30
CA GLY A 99 13.57 13.49 6.33
C GLY A 99 13.13 13.15 7.75
N TRP A 100 12.30 12.12 7.90
CA TRP A 100 11.79 11.68 9.20
C TRP A 100 12.81 10.85 9.97
N PRO A 101 12.67 10.72 11.29
CA PRO A 101 13.58 9.91 12.14
C PRO A 101 13.61 8.42 11.77
N GLY A 102 12.57 7.91 11.14
CA GLY A 102 12.42 6.52 10.74
C GLY A 102 11.10 6.28 10.02
N ILE A 103 10.74 5.01 9.85
CA ILE A 103 9.40 4.61 9.40
C ILE A 103 8.39 5.05 10.48
N PRO A 104 7.31 5.77 10.12
CA PRO A 104 6.34 6.27 11.12
C PRO A 104 5.31 5.22 11.56
N TYR A 105 5.42 3.99 11.09
CA TYR A 105 4.47 2.91 11.38
C TYR A 105 5.09 1.85 12.28
N THR A 106 4.29 1.30 13.18
CA THR A 106 4.71 0.22 14.08
C THR A 106 4.84 -1.09 13.33
N TYR A 107 3.91 -1.36 12.41
CA TYR A 107 3.87 -2.58 11.60
C TYR A 107 3.87 -2.26 10.11
N VAL A 108 4.56 -3.10 9.35
CA VAL A 108 4.62 -3.04 7.88
C VAL A 108 4.18 -4.39 7.32
N ILE A 109 3.12 -4.36 6.53
CA ILE A 109 2.65 -5.47 5.70
C ILE A 109 3.18 -5.20 4.29
N PRO A 110 4.04 -6.05 3.71
CA PRO A 110 4.47 -5.91 2.33
C PRO A 110 3.30 -5.99 1.36
N ALA A 111 3.42 -5.38 0.18
CA ALA A 111 2.42 -5.58 -0.88
C ALA A 111 2.33 -7.04 -1.34
N TYR A 112 3.47 -7.74 -1.27
CA TYR A 112 3.59 -9.17 -1.50
C TYR A 112 4.26 -9.80 -0.27
N PRO A 113 3.48 -10.24 0.73
CA PRO A 113 4.02 -10.92 1.90
C PRO A 113 4.74 -12.23 1.51
N GLU A 114 5.86 -12.48 2.15
CA GLU A 114 6.56 -13.75 2.04
C GLU A 114 5.90 -14.78 2.98
N THR A 115 6.04 -16.04 2.63
CA THR A 115 5.58 -17.14 3.49
C THR A 115 6.79 -17.81 4.15
N GLU A 116 6.69 -18.04 5.45
CA GLU A 116 7.68 -18.77 6.23
C GLU A 116 6.98 -19.80 7.12
N ASP A 117 7.35 -21.07 6.97
CA ASP A 117 6.70 -22.20 7.66
C ASP A 117 5.16 -22.19 7.53
N GLY A 118 4.66 -21.86 6.33
CA GLY A 118 3.22 -21.81 6.02
C GLY A 118 2.50 -20.55 6.52
N ARG A 119 3.19 -19.62 7.18
CA ARG A 119 2.64 -18.38 7.72
C ARG A 119 3.11 -17.16 6.92
N LEU A 120 2.23 -16.20 6.72
CA LEU A 120 2.55 -14.93 6.07
C LEU A 120 3.36 -14.04 7.01
N VAL A 121 4.39 -13.36 6.48
CA VAL A 121 5.33 -12.56 7.29
C VAL A 121 4.91 -11.09 7.33
N VAL A 122 4.73 -10.58 8.54
CA VAL A 122 4.52 -9.17 8.87
C VAL A 122 5.74 -8.63 9.61
N PHE A 123 6.16 -7.41 9.33
CA PHE A 123 7.30 -6.79 9.98
C PHE A 123 6.87 -5.81 11.06
N LYS A 124 7.43 -5.95 12.26
CA LYS A 124 7.33 -4.99 13.35
C LYS A 124 8.58 -4.14 13.39
N ILE A 125 8.44 -2.82 13.39
CA ILE A 125 9.54 -1.85 13.33
C ILE A 125 9.82 -1.23 14.70
N TRP A 126 8.77 -0.99 15.48
CA TRP A 126 8.84 -0.34 16.77
C TRP A 126 8.14 -1.18 17.84
N HIS A 127 8.64 -1.14 19.08
CA HIS A 127 7.85 -1.59 20.21
C HIS A 127 6.64 -0.68 20.42
N ASP A 128 5.60 -1.20 21.03
CA ASP A 128 4.32 -0.49 21.19
C ASP A 128 4.43 0.74 22.13
N ASP A 129 5.52 0.85 22.88
CA ASP A 129 5.82 2.01 23.71
C ASP A 129 6.42 3.22 22.94
N TRP A 130 6.67 3.09 21.66
CA TRP A 130 7.10 4.20 20.82
C TRP A 130 5.93 4.97 20.21
N VAL A 131 5.95 6.29 20.37
CA VAL A 131 5.04 7.23 19.71
C VAL A 131 5.68 7.66 18.39
N THR A 132 5.07 7.26 17.30
CA THR A 132 5.51 7.59 15.93
C THR A 132 4.51 8.51 15.22
N TRP A 133 4.90 9.17 14.14
CA TRP A 133 4.10 10.25 13.52
C TRP A 133 3.17 9.75 12.41
N HIS A 134 2.42 8.68 12.64
CA HIS A 134 1.61 8.07 11.59
C HIS A 134 0.25 8.72 11.34
N THR A 135 -0.32 9.43 12.30
CA THR A 135 -1.64 10.07 12.14
C THR A 135 -1.59 11.59 12.06
N GLY A 136 -0.48 12.21 12.46
CA GLY A 136 -0.36 13.67 12.56
C GLY A 136 -1.29 14.31 13.62
N SER A 137 -1.77 13.53 14.59
CA SER A 137 -2.75 13.93 15.60
C SER A 137 -2.46 13.33 16.97
N VAL A 138 -3.33 13.61 17.93
CA VAL A 138 -3.31 13.02 19.28
C VAL A 138 -3.37 11.49 19.27
N TYR A 139 -3.90 10.89 18.23
CA TYR A 139 -3.92 9.43 18.04
C TYR A 139 -2.53 8.80 18.01
N ASN A 140 -1.48 9.54 17.64
CA ASN A 140 -0.10 9.04 17.72
C ASN A 140 0.25 8.51 19.12
N HIS A 141 -0.33 9.09 20.17
CA HIS A 141 -0.05 8.69 21.55
C HIS A 141 -0.81 7.43 22.00
N HIS A 142 -1.88 7.08 21.31
CA HIS A 142 -2.79 6.01 21.75
C HIS A 142 -3.02 4.92 20.69
N ALA A 143 -2.37 5.03 19.53
CA ALA A 143 -2.56 4.07 18.46
C ALA A 143 -1.24 3.53 17.91
N VAL A 144 -1.26 2.29 17.46
CA VAL A 144 -0.21 1.73 16.61
C VAL A 144 -0.56 1.96 15.14
N GLY A 145 0.44 2.33 14.34
CA GLY A 145 0.29 2.48 12.90
C GLY A 145 0.59 1.18 12.18
N VAL A 146 -0.31 0.75 11.32
CA VAL A 146 -0.12 -0.39 10.41
C VAL A 146 -0.11 0.14 8.99
N VAL A 147 0.95 -0.12 8.22
CA VAL A 147 1.03 0.27 6.81
C VAL A 147 1.01 -0.96 5.91
N ILE A 148 0.16 -0.94 4.88
CA ILE A 148 0.15 -1.91 3.80
C ILE A 148 0.94 -1.32 2.63
N GLY A 149 1.92 -2.06 2.12
CA GLY A 149 2.77 -1.64 1.01
C GLY A 149 1.94 -1.47 -0.27
N GLY A 150 2.04 -0.32 -0.91
CA GLY A 150 1.34 -0.01 -2.15
C GLY A 150 0.65 1.35 -2.13
N TRP A 151 0.00 1.68 -3.22
CA TRP A 151 -0.85 2.87 -3.37
C TRP A 151 -2.18 2.45 -3.96
N TYR A 152 -3.23 2.49 -3.19
CA TYR A 152 -4.54 1.96 -3.54
C TYR A 152 -5.53 3.07 -3.87
N ALA A 153 -6.51 2.75 -4.73
CA ALA A 153 -7.58 3.66 -5.12
C ALA A 153 -8.26 4.27 -3.88
N SER A 154 -8.47 5.58 -3.91
CA SER A 154 -9.16 6.28 -2.82
C SER A 154 -10.65 5.90 -2.78
N ARG A 155 -11.32 6.26 -1.69
CA ARG A 155 -12.78 6.15 -1.61
C ARG A 155 -13.48 6.91 -2.75
N HIS A 156 -12.98 8.09 -3.10
CA HIS A 156 -13.51 8.89 -4.19
C HIS A 156 -13.40 8.14 -5.52
N ASP A 157 -12.22 7.57 -5.83
CA ASP A 157 -11.99 6.82 -7.06
C ASP A 157 -12.92 5.61 -7.19
N LEU A 158 -13.17 4.91 -6.07
CA LEU A 158 -14.08 3.77 -6.04
C LEU A 158 -15.55 4.18 -6.29
N LEU A 159 -15.97 5.32 -5.74
CA LEU A 159 -17.35 5.81 -5.87
C LEU A 159 -17.65 6.44 -7.22
N THR A 160 -16.68 7.11 -7.84
CA THR A 160 -16.87 7.85 -9.09
C THR A 160 -16.41 7.10 -10.33
N GLY A 161 -15.56 6.08 -10.15
CA GLY A 161 -14.84 5.45 -11.24
C GLY A 161 -13.78 6.37 -11.88
N GLU A 162 -13.58 7.57 -11.34
CA GLU A 162 -12.55 8.48 -11.78
C GLU A 162 -11.18 7.99 -11.28
N LYS A 163 -10.19 8.11 -12.13
CA LYS A 163 -8.82 7.69 -11.81
C LYS A 163 -8.00 8.94 -11.44
N ASP A 164 -8.02 9.30 -10.17
CA ASP A 164 -7.25 10.44 -9.67
C ASP A 164 -5.91 9.96 -9.08
N GLY A 165 -4.92 9.76 -9.96
CA GLY A 165 -3.57 9.39 -9.55
C GLY A 165 -3.03 8.07 -10.14
N PRO A 166 -1.81 7.64 -9.78
CA PRO A 166 -1.12 6.50 -10.40
C PRO A 166 -1.58 5.13 -9.88
N ALA A 167 -2.49 5.06 -8.91
CA ALA A 167 -2.75 3.83 -8.20
C ALA A 167 -4.22 3.42 -8.24
N HIS A 168 -4.50 2.34 -8.96
CA HIS A 168 -5.80 1.67 -9.00
C HIS A 168 -5.69 0.20 -8.64
N GLU A 169 -4.60 -0.19 -8.00
CA GLU A 169 -4.38 -1.57 -7.62
C GLU A 169 -5.15 -1.88 -6.35
N ARG A 170 -5.61 -3.12 -6.24
CA ARG A 170 -6.14 -3.67 -4.99
C ARG A 170 -4.98 -4.22 -4.17
N PRO A 171 -5.05 -4.23 -2.84
CA PRO A 171 -4.16 -5.05 -2.05
C PRO A 171 -4.27 -6.51 -2.48
N THR A 172 -3.16 -7.25 -2.44
CA THR A 172 -3.19 -8.68 -2.69
C THR A 172 -3.99 -9.41 -1.60
N GLU A 173 -4.50 -10.59 -1.92
CA GLU A 173 -5.23 -11.42 -0.95
C GLU A 173 -4.35 -11.75 0.26
N GLU A 174 -3.07 -12.04 0.03
CA GLU A 174 -2.10 -12.31 1.09
C GLU A 174 -1.84 -11.08 1.98
N ALA A 175 -1.76 -9.87 1.39
CA ALA A 175 -1.61 -8.63 2.16
C ALA A 175 -2.86 -8.36 3.01
N MET A 176 -4.05 -8.64 2.49
CA MET A 176 -5.30 -8.52 3.24
C MET A 176 -5.45 -9.61 4.31
N ALA A 177 -5.01 -10.83 4.03
CA ALA A 177 -4.95 -11.90 5.05
C ALA A 177 -3.99 -11.52 6.20
N CYS A 178 -2.82 -10.92 5.88
CA CYS A 178 -1.94 -10.33 6.89
C CYS A 178 -2.64 -9.24 7.71
N ALA A 179 -3.35 -8.34 7.03
CA ALA A 179 -4.04 -7.24 7.70
C ALA A 179 -5.12 -7.75 8.65
N ASP A 180 -5.86 -8.77 8.22
CA ASP A 180 -6.91 -9.40 9.01
C ASP A 180 -6.38 -10.10 10.26
N ALA A 181 -5.39 -10.96 10.10
CA ALA A 181 -4.75 -11.67 11.20
C ALA A 181 -4.04 -10.71 12.18
N LEU A 182 -3.37 -9.66 11.64
CA LEU A 182 -2.72 -8.66 12.49
C LEU A 182 -3.75 -7.82 13.26
N ALA A 183 -4.90 -7.51 12.69
CA ALA A 183 -5.95 -6.80 13.41
C ALA A 183 -6.44 -7.62 14.62
N ASP A 184 -6.73 -8.92 14.42
CA ASP A 184 -7.14 -9.81 15.50
C ASP A 184 -6.07 -9.89 16.59
N HIS A 185 -4.81 -10.10 16.19
CA HIS A 185 -3.67 -10.13 17.12
C HIS A 185 -3.56 -8.84 17.95
N LEU A 186 -3.70 -7.66 17.30
CA LEU A 186 -3.60 -6.37 18.00
C LEU A 186 -4.77 -6.15 18.97
N MET A 187 -5.98 -6.55 18.59
CA MET A 187 -7.13 -6.47 19.48
C MET A 187 -6.93 -7.36 20.72
N GLU A 188 -6.52 -8.61 20.53
CA GLU A 188 -6.23 -9.55 21.62
C GLU A 188 -5.10 -9.03 22.52
N ARG A 189 -3.97 -8.68 21.92
CA ARG A 189 -2.77 -8.19 22.64
C ARG A 189 -3.04 -7.01 23.55
N HIS A 190 -3.90 -6.09 23.11
CA HIS A 190 -4.20 -4.86 23.87
C HIS A 190 -5.53 -4.92 24.63
N GLY A 191 -6.21 -6.07 24.65
CA GLY A 191 -7.49 -6.25 25.33
C GLY A 191 -8.61 -5.39 24.75
N LEU A 192 -8.59 -5.18 23.44
CA LEU A 192 -9.56 -4.36 22.72
C LEU A 192 -10.60 -5.25 22.02
N ARG A 193 -11.76 -4.65 21.72
CA ARG A 193 -12.76 -5.26 20.82
C ARG A 193 -12.78 -4.50 19.52
N ILE A 194 -13.03 -5.20 18.41
CA ILE A 194 -13.17 -4.56 17.10
C ILE A 194 -14.38 -3.61 17.13
N GLY A 195 -14.13 -2.38 16.71
CA GLY A 195 -15.12 -1.32 16.65
C GLY A 195 -14.54 -0.01 16.09
N PRO A 196 -15.40 1.01 15.89
CA PRO A 196 -15.00 2.26 15.22
C PRO A 196 -13.97 3.08 16.01
N ASP A 197 -13.78 2.81 17.30
CA ASP A 197 -12.79 3.51 18.11
C ASP A 197 -11.46 2.77 18.22
N THR A 198 -11.41 1.49 17.87
CA THR A 198 -10.25 0.62 18.10
C THR A 198 -9.57 0.14 16.83
N LEU A 199 -10.32 -0.10 15.75
CA LEU A 199 -9.79 -0.44 14.44
C LEU A 199 -10.15 0.69 13.49
N LYS A 200 -9.19 1.46 13.01
CA LYS A 200 -9.41 2.70 12.25
C LYS A 200 -8.63 2.73 10.94
N CYS A 201 -9.10 3.53 10.01
CA CYS A 201 -8.30 3.95 8.85
C CYS A 201 -7.90 5.43 8.96
N HIS A 202 -6.81 5.79 8.28
CA HIS A 202 -6.31 7.17 8.28
C HIS A 202 -7.30 8.15 7.63
N ALA A 203 -8.18 7.67 6.74
CA ALA A 203 -9.26 8.48 6.15
C ALA A 203 -10.17 9.10 7.21
N GLU A 204 -10.50 8.36 8.26
CA GLU A 204 -11.32 8.84 9.38
C GLU A 204 -10.63 9.90 10.25
N LEU A 205 -9.32 10.05 10.09
CA LEU A 205 -8.49 11.03 10.79
C LEU A 205 -8.08 12.21 9.88
N GLY A 206 -8.84 12.46 8.82
CA GLY A 206 -8.65 13.60 7.93
C GLY A 206 -7.66 13.39 6.78
N LYS A 207 -7.41 12.14 6.39
CA LYS A 207 -6.57 11.77 5.23
C LYS A 207 -7.35 10.88 4.25
N PRO A 208 -8.33 11.43 3.51
CA PRO A 208 -9.37 10.68 2.79
C PRO A 208 -8.83 9.70 1.73
N ALA A 209 -7.62 9.89 1.23
CA ALA A 209 -7.00 8.98 0.27
C ALA A 209 -6.30 7.77 0.91
N CYS A 210 -6.14 7.75 2.24
CA CYS A 210 -5.38 6.72 2.95
C CYS A 210 -6.29 5.93 3.92
N PRO A 211 -6.33 4.63 3.89
CA PRO A 211 -5.44 3.66 3.22
C PRO A 211 -5.87 3.22 1.83
N GLY A 212 -6.84 3.88 1.22
CA GLY A 212 -7.54 3.48 0.02
C GLY A 212 -8.86 2.78 0.33
N GLY A 213 -9.81 2.87 -0.61
CA GLY A 213 -11.19 2.45 -0.38
C GLY A 213 -11.35 0.95 -0.13
N TYR A 214 -10.48 0.11 -0.71
CA TYR A 214 -10.51 -1.34 -0.48
C TYR A 214 -10.17 -1.71 0.97
N VAL A 215 -9.14 -1.08 1.53
CA VAL A 215 -8.75 -1.30 2.93
C VAL A 215 -9.79 -0.68 3.87
N GLU A 216 -10.35 0.47 3.50
CA GLU A 216 -11.46 1.08 4.25
C GLU A 216 -12.69 0.17 4.28
N ASN A 217 -13.08 -0.43 3.15
CA ASN A 217 -14.19 -1.39 3.08
C ASN A 217 -13.95 -2.59 3.99
N TRP A 218 -12.76 -3.20 3.92
CA TRP A 218 -12.41 -4.31 4.79
C TRP A 218 -12.51 -3.93 6.29
N ILE A 219 -12.04 -2.74 6.68
CA ILE A 219 -12.16 -2.25 8.06
C ILE A 219 -13.63 -2.14 8.47
N ARG A 220 -14.49 -1.59 7.60
CA ARG A 220 -15.92 -1.44 7.85
C ARG A 220 -16.59 -2.80 7.99
N GLU A 221 -16.34 -3.72 7.08
CA GLU A 221 -16.86 -5.10 7.14
C GLU A 221 -16.44 -5.80 8.43
N LYS A 222 -15.17 -5.67 8.82
CA LYS A 222 -14.63 -6.26 10.06
C LYS A 222 -15.27 -5.67 11.32
N ARG A 223 -15.79 -4.44 11.26
CA ARG A 223 -16.57 -3.78 12.31
C ARG A 223 -18.06 -4.14 12.28
N GLY A 224 -18.53 -4.87 11.25
CA GLY A 224 -19.95 -5.12 10.98
C GLY A 224 -20.70 -3.90 10.43
N GLU A 225 -20.01 -2.96 9.82
CA GLU A 225 -20.57 -1.79 9.12
C GLU A 225 -20.77 -2.10 7.63
N ASP A 226 -21.74 -1.42 7.00
CA ASP A 226 -21.92 -1.52 5.55
C ASP A 226 -20.66 -1.04 4.81
N PRO A 227 -20.16 -1.75 3.80
CA PRO A 227 -19.04 -1.32 3.00
C PRO A 227 -19.40 -0.03 2.26
N ILE A 228 -18.37 0.72 1.87
CA ILE A 228 -18.54 1.75 0.86
C ILE A 228 -19.04 1.02 -0.39
N VAL A 229 -20.16 1.46 -0.96
CA VAL A 229 -20.66 0.85 -2.20
C VAL A 229 -19.57 1.00 -3.26
N ASP A 230 -18.80 -0.06 -3.41
CA ASP A 230 -17.94 -0.23 -4.55
C ASP A 230 -18.90 -0.31 -5.76
N PRO A 231 -18.80 0.51 -6.80
CA PRO A 231 -19.36 0.09 -8.06
C PRO A 231 -18.70 -1.26 -8.33
N ALA A 232 -19.46 -2.34 -8.21
CA ALA A 232 -18.98 -3.70 -8.33
C ALA A 232 -17.97 -3.70 -9.50
N PRO A 233 -16.77 -4.24 -9.34
CA PRO A 233 -15.86 -4.33 -10.49
C PRO A 233 -16.70 -4.94 -11.58
N GLY A 234 -16.83 -4.22 -12.71
CA GLY A 234 -17.65 -4.71 -13.80
C GLY A 234 -17.27 -6.15 -14.08
N PRO A 235 -18.17 -6.98 -14.60
CA PRO A 235 -17.92 -8.40 -14.74
C PRO A 235 -16.53 -8.60 -15.33
N GLU A 236 -15.70 -9.37 -14.65
CA GLU A 236 -14.36 -9.70 -15.16
C GLU A 236 -14.51 -10.64 -16.36
N ASP A 237 -13.67 -10.48 -17.37
CA ASP A 237 -13.58 -11.47 -18.44
C ASP A 237 -13.24 -12.84 -17.85
N PRO A 238 -13.98 -13.90 -18.14
CA PRO A 238 -13.81 -15.20 -17.50
C PRO A 238 -12.54 -15.94 -17.92
N ARG A 239 -11.79 -15.42 -18.91
CA ARG A 239 -10.57 -16.08 -19.40
C ARG A 239 -9.51 -16.13 -18.29
N PRO A 240 -8.87 -17.29 -18.06
CA PRO A 240 -7.91 -17.45 -16.97
C PRO A 240 -6.60 -16.69 -17.22
N LEU A 241 -6.23 -16.39 -18.47
CA LEU A 241 -4.98 -15.73 -18.88
C LEU A 241 -3.73 -16.34 -18.22
N GLU A 242 -3.67 -17.68 -18.18
CA GLU A 242 -2.56 -18.41 -17.57
C GLU A 242 -1.45 -18.76 -18.56
N LYS A 243 -1.83 -18.94 -19.83
CA LYS A 243 -0.90 -19.30 -20.91
C LYS A 243 -0.46 -18.06 -21.69
N THR A 244 0.80 -17.99 -22.09
CA THR A 244 1.36 -16.86 -22.83
C THR A 244 0.54 -16.53 -24.08
N ARG A 245 0.07 -17.53 -24.83
CA ARG A 245 -0.78 -17.31 -25.99
C ARG A 245 -2.07 -16.56 -25.64
N GLN A 246 -2.72 -16.89 -24.53
CA GLN A 246 -3.94 -16.20 -24.06
C GLN A 246 -3.63 -14.73 -23.71
N ILE A 247 -2.46 -14.46 -23.15
CA ILE A 247 -2.00 -13.10 -22.84
C ILE A 247 -1.76 -12.32 -24.12
N GLN A 248 -1.10 -12.93 -25.11
CA GLN A 248 -0.85 -12.32 -26.41
C GLN A 248 -2.17 -12.00 -27.14
N GLU A 249 -3.12 -12.94 -27.16
CA GLU A 249 -4.46 -12.75 -27.72
C GLU A 249 -5.22 -11.59 -27.02
N ALA A 250 -5.16 -11.53 -25.71
CA ALA A 250 -5.76 -10.46 -24.93
C ALA A 250 -5.12 -9.08 -25.20
N LEU A 251 -3.80 -9.04 -25.37
CA LEU A 251 -3.09 -7.81 -25.75
C LEU A 251 -3.55 -7.32 -27.12
N VAL A 252 -3.62 -8.20 -28.11
CA VAL A 252 -4.12 -7.86 -29.47
C VAL A 252 -5.55 -7.33 -29.40
N GLU A 253 -6.44 -8.03 -28.68
CA GLU A 253 -7.83 -7.62 -28.49
C GLU A 253 -7.95 -6.22 -27.87
N LEU A 254 -7.07 -5.89 -26.92
CA LEU A 254 -7.02 -4.59 -26.28
C LEU A 254 -6.24 -3.52 -27.07
N GLY A 255 -5.76 -3.85 -28.28
CA GLY A 255 -5.04 -2.92 -29.17
C GLY A 255 -3.57 -2.73 -28.85
N TYR A 256 -2.96 -3.66 -28.11
CA TYR A 256 -1.52 -3.67 -27.84
C TYR A 256 -0.82 -4.70 -28.73
N ASP A 257 0.40 -4.38 -29.16
CA ASP A 257 1.21 -5.27 -30.01
C ASP A 257 2.10 -6.19 -29.15
N PRO A 258 1.79 -7.51 -29.07
CA PRO A 258 2.65 -8.48 -28.40
C PRO A 258 3.70 -9.11 -29.33
N GLY A 259 3.80 -8.70 -30.59
CA GLY A 259 4.41 -9.45 -31.68
C GLY A 259 3.55 -10.63 -32.14
N ASP A 260 4.18 -11.69 -32.63
CA ASP A 260 3.46 -12.89 -33.07
C ASP A 260 2.77 -13.59 -31.87
N VAL A 261 1.57 -14.11 -32.12
CA VAL A 261 0.80 -14.89 -31.13
C VAL A 261 1.28 -16.35 -31.15
N ASP A 262 2.52 -16.55 -30.75
CA ASP A 262 3.23 -17.84 -30.83
C ASP A 262 3.19 -18.66 -29.53
N GLY A 263 2.78 -18.04 -28.42
CA GLY A 263 2.78 -18.63 -27.07
C GLY A 263 4.13 -18.53 -26.35
N ALA A 264 5.10 -17.78 -26.92
CA ALA A 264 6.39 -17.54 -26.29
C ALA A 264 6.40 -16.17 -25.57
N MET A 265 6.91 -16.11 -24.35
CA MET A 265 7.10 -14.87 -23.58
C MET A 265 8.38 -14.17 -24.05
N GLY A 266 8.35 -13.57 -25.23
CA GLY A 266 9.48 -12.88 -25.84
C GLY A 266 9.52 -11.37 -25.52
N PRO A 267 10.57 -10.67 -26.01
CA PRO A 267 10.72 -9.22 -25.81
C PRO A 267 9.52 -8.39 -26.31
N TYR A 268 8.92 -8.79 -27.43
CA TYR A 268 7.73 -8.11 -27.97
C TYR A 268 6.52 -8.28 -27.06
N THR A 269 6.25 -9.51 -26.59
CA THR A 269 5.16 -9.77 -25.64
C THR A 269 5.36 -8.97 -24.34
N MET A 270 6.59 -8.93 -23.81
CA MET A 270 6.89 -8.12 -22.63
C MET A 270 6.71 -6.61 -22.89
N ASN A 271 7.01 -6.14 -24.11
CA ASN A 271 6.76 -4.74 -24.47
C ASN A 271 5.26 -4.44 -24.59
N GLY A 272 4.47 -5.34 -25.15
CA GLY A 272 3.00 -5.26 -25.16
C GLY A 272 2.43 -5.20 -23.74
N ILE A 273 2.93 -6.07 -22.85
CA ILE A 273 2.55 -6.03 -21.42
C ILE A 273 2.92 -4.68 -20.79
N ARG A 274 4.13 -4.15 -21.04
CA ARG A 274 4.53 -2.82 -20.51
C ARG A 274 3.66 -1.69 -21.08
N ALA A 275 3.26 -1.77 -22.35
CA ALA A 275 2.37 -0.80 -22.95
C ALA A 275 0.98 -0.83 -22.29
N PHE A 276 0.42 -2.03 -22.11
CA PHE A 276 -0.81 -2.22 -21.36
C PHE A 276 -0.70 -1.71 -19.91
N GLN A 277 0.36 -2.10 -19.19
CA GLN A 277 0.60 -1.66 -17.82
C GLN A 277 0.66 -0.13 -17.72
N ARG A 278 1.32 0.57 -18.67
CA ARG A 278 1.32 2.04 -18.71
C ARG A 278 -0.06 2.62 -18.92
N ALA A 279 -0.85 2.05 -19.83
CA ALA A 279 -2.20 2.52 -20.12
C ALA A 279 -3.14 2.32 -18.93
N GLU A 280 -3.02 1.18 -18.25
CA GLU A 280 -3.76 0.88 -17.01
C GLU A 280 -3.09 1.49 -15.77
N ARG A 281 -2.04 2.30 -15.95
CA ARG A 281 -1.30 2.98 -14.87
C ARG A 281 -0.66 2.03 -13.84
N LEU A 282 -0.38 0.80 -14.25
CA LEU A 282 0.39 -0.16 -13.48
C LEU A 282 1.89 0.11 -13.62
N ARG A 283 2.69 -0.51 -12.79
CA ARG A 283 4.15 -0.50 -12.94
C ARG A 283 4.53 -1.20 -14.25
N PRO A 284 5.20 -0.50 -15.21
CA PRO A 284 5.51 -1.08 -16.51
C PRO A 284 6.78 -1.94 -16.47
N ASP A 285 6.78 -3.01 -15.68
CA ASP A 285 7.92 -3.93 -15.55
C ASP A 285 7.94 -5.05 -16.59
N GLY A 286 6.82 -5.24 -17.30
CA GLY A 286 6.66 -6.29 -18.31
C GLY A 286 6.39 -7.67 -17.69
N ILE A 287 6.12 -7.74 -16.39
CA ILE A 287 5.79 -8.98 -15.67
C ILE A 287 4.27 -9.16 -15.67
N PHE A 288 3.80 -10.30 -16.20
CA PHE A 288 2.38 -10.64 -16.16
C PHE A 288 2.03 -11.34 -14.86
N GLY A 289 2.01 -10.56 -13.77
CA GLY A 289 1.64 -11.03 -12.43
C GLY A 289 0.11 -10.98 -12.19
N PRO A 290 -0.33 -11.37 -10.98
CA PRO A 290 -1.76 -11.38 -10.62
C PRO A 290 -2.47 -10.06 -10.88
N ILE A 291 -1.85 -8.94 -10.53
CA ILE A 291 -2.39 -7.59 -10.71
C ILE A 291 -2.58 -7.26 -12.20
N THR A 292 -1.57 -7.51 -13.02
CA THR A 292 -1.65 -7.28 -14.48
C THR A 292 -2.73 -8.16 -15.11
N ARG A 293 -2.86 -9.41 -14.63
CA ARG A 293 -3.90 -10.35 -15.08
C ARG A 293 -5.29 -9.83 -14.75
N GLN A 294 -5.54 -9.42 -13.51
CA GLN A 294 -6.83 -8.89 -13.08
C GLN A 294 -7.19 -7.62 -13.85
N SER A 295 -6.25 -6.67 -13.99
CA SER A 295 -6.46 -5.44 -14.75
C SER A 295 -6.81 -5.75 -16.22
N MET A 296 -6.13 -6.75 -16.82
CA MET A 296 -6.42 -7.16 -18.20
C MET A 296 -7.81 -7.78 -18.35
N ARG A 297 -8.25 -8.62 -17.41
CA ARG A 297 -9.60 -9.18 -17.40
C ARG A 297 -10.68 -8.11 -17.27
N LEU A 298 -10.45 -7.10 -16.42
CA LEU A 298 -11.34 -5.94 -16.29
C LEU A 298 -11.37 -5.09 -17.56
N ALA A 299 -10.22 -4.87 -18.21
CA ALA A 299 -10.14 -4.13 -19.47
C ALA A 299 -10.91 -4.81 -20.59
N LEU A 300 -10.75 -6.12 -20.74
CA LEU A 300 -11.49 -6.94 -21.71
C LEU A 300 -13.00 -6.88 -21.46
N ALA A 301 -13.44 -6.98 -20.21
CA ALA A 301 -14.84 -6.89 -19.86
C ALA A 301 -15.42 -5.50 -20.16
N ARG A 302 -14.67 -4.41 -19.90
CA ARG A 302 -15.07 -3.04 -20.26
C ARG A 302 -15.23 -2.89 -21.78
N GLN A 303 -14.30 -3.43 -22.56
CA GLN A 303 -14.37 -3.38 -24.01
C GLN A 303 -15.58 -4.17 -24.56
N ALA A 304 -15.83 -5.38 -24.02
CA ALA A 304 -16.99 -6.19 -24.39
C ALA A 304 -18.32 -5.50 -24.06
N ALA A 305 -18.38 -4.78 -22.92
CA ALA A 305 -19.57 -4.01 -22.54
C ALA A 305 -19.77 -2.78 -23.46
N GLY A 306 -18.70 -2.06 -23.78
CA GLY A 306 -18.74 -0.90 -24.70
C GLY A 306 -19.17 -1.27 -26.12
N SER A 307 -18.76 -2.44 -26.60
CA SER A 307 -19.14 -2.94 -27.94
C SER A 307 -20.62 -3.33 -28.06
N ARG A 308 -21.32 -3.57 -26.93
CA ARG A 308 -22.77 -3.93 -26.90
C ARG A 308 -23.72 -2.72 -26.91
N VAL A 309 -23.21 -1.52 -26.63
CA VAL A 309 -24.01 -0.28 -26.53
C VAL A 309 -24.05 0.48 -27.86
N GLY A 310 -23.22 0.11 -28.83
CA GLY A 310 -23.11 0.74 -30.15
C GLY A 310 -23.65 -0.06 -31.33
N GLY A 311 -24.42 -1.12 -31.07
CA GLY A 311 -25.06 -1.98 -32.08
C GLY A 311 -26.56 -1.76 -32.20
#